data_5f84b27748b1698ba51c14c597dca495
#
_entry.id   5f84b27748b1698ba51c14c597dca495
#
_cell.length_a   1.000
_cell.length_b   1.000
_cell.length_c   1.000
_cell.angle_alpha   90.00
_cell.angle_beta   90.00
_cell.angle_gamma   90.00
#
_symmetry.space_group_name_H-M   'P 1'
#
loop_
_entity.id
_entity.type
_entity.pdbx_description
1 polymer ?
#
loop_
_entity_poly.entity_id
_entity_poly.type
_entity_poly.pdbx_seq_one_letter_code
_entity_poly.pdbx_strand_id
1 'polypeptide(L)'
;MRLFDVLGPVMIGPSSSHTAGAARIGYTAQKLLGEIPVQADIGLYGSFATTGKGHGTDKALVAGLLGLRPDDPRLPDSFALAAEQGMAFQIHPVELRSAHPNTAVLTLTGREGRVLSMKAASVGGGRIRVTEIDGVPADFGGDSNTLIIHNEDTPGCIAEVTMSLAQRRINIASMQVFRAATGGCAVMVLSLIHI
;
A
#
# COMPACT_ATOMS: atom_id res chain seq x y z
N MET A 1 2.67 25.16 -3.87
CA MET A 1 3.64 24.08 -3.55
C MET A 1 4.48 24.59 -2.38
N ARG A 2 4.44 23.91 -1.24
CA ARG A 2 5.21 24.33 -0.05
C ARG A 2 6.65 23.80 -0.21
N LEU A 3 7.64 24.50 0.38
CA LEU A 3 9.05 24.09 0.31
C LEU A 3 9.26 22.64 0.74
N PHE A 4 8.56 22.20 1.79
CA PHE A 4 8.60 20.82 2.30
C PHE A 4 7.94 19.78 1.40
N ASP A 5 7.13 20.20 0.41
CA ASP A 5 6.57 19.27 -0.60
C ASP A 5 7.64 18.86 -1.65
N VAL A 6 8.73 19.63 -1.71
CA VAL A 6 9.86 19.41 -2.64
C VAL A 6 10.99 18.63 -1.96
N LEU A 7 11.12 18.77 -0.64
CA LEU A 7 12.07 17.99 0.14
C LEU A 7 11.53 16.57 0.25
N GLY A 8 12.23 15.61 -0.35
CA GLY A 8 11.90 14.19 -0.20
C GLY A 8 11.97 13.75 1.27
N PRO A 9 11.37 12.61 1.61
CA PRO A 9 11.49 12.04 2.95
C PRO A 9 12.94 11.65 3.26
N VAL A 10 13.27 11.51 4.54
CA VAL A 10 14.49 10.82 4.94
C VAL A 10 14.40 9.39 4.39
N MET A 11 15.40 8.97 3.62
CA MET A 11 15.33 7.71 2.88
C MET A 11 16.73 7.14 2.61
N ILE A 12 16.78 5.83 2.44
CA ILE A 12 17.95 5.11 1.91
C ILE A 12 17.68 4.84 0.42
N GLY A 13 18.58 5.34 -0.44
CA GLY A 13 18.51 5.13 -1.89
C GLY A 13 18.38 6.42 -2.68
N PRO A 14 18.51 6.36 -4.01
CA PRO A 14 18.72 7.53 -4.86
C PRO A 14 17.43 8.26 -5.29
N SER A 15 16.26 7.68 -5.08
CA SER A 15 15.02 8.21 -5.67
C SER A 15 13.84 8.22 -4.69
N SER A 16 13.25 9.40 -4.47
CA SER A 16 12.05 9.51 -3.64
C SER A 16 10.84 8.77 -4.24
N SER A 17 10.73 8.67 -5.56
CA SER A 17 9.65 7.94 -6.22
C SER A 17 9.92 6.44 -6.30
N HIS A 18 11.12 6.04 -6.79
CA HIS A 18 11.46 4.66 -7.07
C HIS A 18 11.94 3.88 -5.85
N THR A 19 12.47 4.56 -4.84
CA THR A 19 12.91 3.90 -3.60
C THR A 19 11.94 4.17 -2.46
N ALA A 20 11.81 5.42 -1.99
CA ALA A 20 10.96 5.70 -0.83
C ALA A 20 9.48 5.41 -1.11
N GLY A 21 8.96 5.80 -2.28
CA GLY A 21 7.58 5.50 -2.66
C GLY A 21 7.33 3.99 -2.79
N ALA A 22 8.26 3.24 -3.37
CA ALA A 22 8.16 1.78 -3.49
C ALA A 22 8.17 1.11 -2.11
N ALA A 23 9.10 1.50 -1.21
CA ALA A 23 9.12 0.99 0.16
C ALA A 23 7.80 1.27 0.90
N ARG A 24 7.22 2.47 0.73
CA ARG A 24 5.91 2.80 1.32
C ARG A 24 4.77 1.96 0.73
N ILE A 25 4.79 1.64 -0.57
CA ILE A 25 3.81 0.75 -1.19
C ILE A 25 3.87 -0.63 -0.52
N GLY A 26 5.06 -1.24 -0.44
CA GLY A 26 5.24 -2.53 0.23
C GLY A 26 4.83 -2.49 1.71
N TYR A 27 5.24 -1.44 2.44
CA TYR A 27 4.88 -1.25 3.85
C TYR A 27 3.36 -1.14 4.05
N THR A 28 2.68 -0.38 3.19
CA THR A 28 1.22 -0.23 3.26
C THR A 28 0.52 -1.56 2.98
N ALA A 29 0.98 -2.32 1.99
CA ALA A 29 0.43 -3.64 1.69
C ALA A 29 0.62 -4.62 2.86
N GLN A 30 1.80 -4.62 3.50
CA GLN A 30 2.07 -5.42 4.69
C GLN A 30 1.13 -5.05 5.85
N LYS A 31 0.88 -3.75 6.07
CA LYS A 31 -0.05 -3.27 7.11
C LYS A 31 -1.49 -3.71 6.82
N LEU A 32 -1.94 -3.69 5.58
CA LEU A 32 -3.26 -4.16 5.17
C LEU A 32 -3.41 -5.67 5.32
N LEU A 33 -2.37 -6.44 5.01
CA LEU A 33 -2.35 -7.88 5.26
C LEU A 33 -2.36 -8.20 6.76
N GLY A 34 -1.71 -7.37 7.58
CA GLY A 34 -1.60 -7.51 9.03
C GLY A 34 -0.38 -8.30 9.51
N GLU A 35 0.38 -8.89 8.59
CA GLU A 35 1.56 -9.69 8.86
C GLU A 35 2.59 -9.61 7.73
N ILE A 36 3.79 -10.14 7.93
CA ILE A 36 4.76 -10.36 6.85
C ILE A 36 4.22 -11.51 5.98
N PRO A 37 4.05 -11.31 4.65
CA PRO A 37 3.54 -12.35 3.78
C PRO A 37 4.51 -13.54 3.70
N VAL A 38 3.97 -14.74 3.52
CA VAL A 38 4.77 -15.92 3.18
C VAL A 38 5.05 -16.02 1.69
N GLN A 39 4.18 -15.41 0.88
CA GLN A 39 4.36 -15.32 -0.57
C GLN A 39 3.92 -13.95 -1.08
N ALA A 40 4.70 -13.38 -2.01
CA ALA A 40 4.40 -12.11 -2.66
C ALA A 40 4.60 -12.21 -4.18
N ASP A 41 3.57 -11.89 -4.92
CA ASP A 41 3.64 -11.66 -6.38
C ASP A 41 3.61 -10.15 -6.63
N ILE A 42 4.65 -9.63 -7.31
CA ILE A 42 4.91 -8.21 -7.47
C ILE A 42 4.96 -7.88 -8.95
N GLY A 43 3.86 -7.35 -9.48
CA GLY A 43 3.77 -6.82 -10.82
C GLY A 43 4.23 -5.36 -10.88
N LEU A 44 5.17 -5.03 -11.76
CA LEU A 44 5.67 -3.68 -11.97
C LEU A 44 5.20 -3.12 -13.31
N TYR A 45 4.70 -1.90 -13.32
CA TYR A 45 4.22 -1.22 -14.53
C TYR A 45 5.06 0.02 -14.86
N GLY A 46 5.21 0.29 -16.15
CA GLY A 46 5.79 1.51 -16.70
C GLY A 46 7.23 1.75 -16.22
N SER A 47 7.51 2.90 -15.62
CA SER A 47 8.85 3.26 -15.16
C SER A 47 9.36 2.34 -14.04
N PHE A 48 8.50 1.83 -13.18
CA PHE A 48 8.90 0.83 -12.18
C PHE A 48 9.45 -0.44 -12.83
N ALA A 49 8.88 -0.88 -13.96
CA ALA A 49 9.38 -2.04 -14.68
C ALA A 49 10.67 -1.75 -15.45
N THR A 50 10.76 -0.58 -16.09
CA THR A 50 11.87 -0.29 -17.02
C THR A 50 13.13 0.26 -16.33
N THR A 51 12.97 1.07 -15.29
CA THR A 51 14.09 1.74 -14.62
C THR A 51 14.26 1.32 -13.15
N GLY A 52 13.34 0.51 -12.62
CA GLY A 52 13.26 0.16 -11.22
C GLY A 52 14.50 -0.52 -10.65
N LYS A 53 15.13 -1.42 -11.42
CA LYS A 53 16.37 -2.10 -10.98
C LYS A 53 17.51 -1.12 -10.69
N GLY A 54 17.70 -0.10 -11.53
CA GLY A 54 18.75 0.92 -11.34
C GLY A 54 18.52 1.80 -10.10
N HIS A 55 17.29 1.90 -9.63
CA HIS A 55 16.90 2.70 -8.48
C HIS A 55 16.55 1.85 -7.23
N GLY A 56 16.70 0.53 -7.31
CA GLY A 56 16.40 -0.39 -6.20
C GLY A 56 14.92 -0.48 -5.86
N THR A 57 14.01 -0.28 -6.83
CA THR A 57 12.55 -0.37 -6.63
C THR A 57 12.13 -1.76 -6.15
N ASP A 58 12.72 -2.80 -6.71
CA ASP A 58 12.52 -4.19 -6.32
C ASP A 58 12.87 -4.44 -4.86
N LYS A 59 14.08 -4.04 -4.46
CA LYS A 59 14.53 -4.14 -3.06
C LYS A 59 13.67 -3.29 -2.12
N ALA A 60 13.28 -2.10 -2.54
CA ALA A 60 12.45 -1.21 -1.74
C ALA A 60 11.05 -1.77 -1.49
N LEU A 61 10.40 -2.34 -2.50
CA LEU A 61 9.10 -3.02 -2.35
C LEU A 61 9.19 -4.19 -1.38
N VAL A 62 10.20 -5.07 -1.55
CA VAL A 62 10.43 -6.22 -0.66
C VAL A 62 10.74 -5.75 0.76
N ALA A 63 11.57 -4.71 0.94
CA ALA A 63 11.82 -4.11 2.25
C ALA A 63 10.53 -3.64 2.94
N GLY A 64 9.66 -2.96 2.19
CA GLY A 64 8.36 -2.53 2.69
C GLY A 64 7.48 -3.71 3.13
N LEU A 65 7.43 -4.80 2.36
CA LEU A 65 6.71 -6.03 2.71
C LEU A 65 7.23 -6.70 3.98
N LEU A 66 8.51 -6.51 4.30
CA LEU A 66 9.13 -6.92 5.57
C LEU A 66 8.85 -5.94 6.73
N GLY A 67 8.09 -4.87 6.49
CA GLY A 67 7.78 -3.85 7.50
C GLY A 67 8.87 -2.79 7.69
N LEU A 68 9.89 -2.74 6.82
CA LEU A 68 10.93 -1.73 6.87
C LEU A 68 10.41 -0.40 6.30
N ARG A 69 10.83 0.71 6.90
CA ARG A 69 10.51 2.06 6.43
C ARG A 69 11.54 2.53 5.38
N PRO A 70 11.24 3.58 4.61
CA PRO A 70 12.15 4.10 3.59
C PRO A 70 13.52 4.54 4.11
N ASP A 71 13.64 4.89 5.37
CA ASP A 71 14.86 5.34 6.06
C ASP A 71 15.62 4.19 6.78
N ASP A 72 15.15 2.97 6.67
CA ASP A 72 15.80 1.81 7.32
C ASP A 72 17.09 1.42 6.57
N PRO A 73 18.26 1.41 7.24
CA PRO A 73 19.53 1.10 6.60
C PRO A 73 19.62 -0.33 6.04
N ARG A 74 18.75 -1.25 6.45
CA ARG A 74 18.69 -2.64 5.96
C ARG A 74 17.99 -2.79 4.62
N LEU A 75 17.39 -1.71 4.08
CA LEU A 75 16.64 -1.75 2.82
C LEU A 75 17.43 -2.40 1.66
N PRO A 76 18.75 -2.14 1.47
CA PRO A 76 19.54 -2.77 0.41
C PRO A 76 19.64 -4.30 0.53
N ASP A 77 19.50 -4.84 1.76
CA ASP A 77 19.65 -6.26 2.09
C ASP A 77 18.29 -7.01 2.12
N SER A 78 17.22 -6.36 1.69
CA SER A 78 15.84 -6.85 1.81
C SER A 78 15.61 -8.24 1.23
N PHE A 79 16.34 -8.65 0.18
CA PHE A 79 16.20 -9.99 -0.40
C PHE A 79 16.76 -11.07 0.52
N ALA A 80 17.90 -10.82 1.17
CA ALA A 80 18.45 -11.72 2.17
C ALA A 80 17.52 -11.83 3.39
N LEU A 81 17.04 -10.67 3.87
CA LEU A 81 16.08 -10.63 4.98
C LEU A 81 14.77 -11.35 4.65
N ALA A 82 14.29 -11.27 3.40
CA ALA A 82 13.10 -12.01 2.96
C ALA A 82 13.32 -13.52 3.05
N ALA A 83 14.47 -14.00 2.59
CA ALA A 83 14.82 -15.42 2.69
C ALA A 83 14.93 -15.88 4.16
N GLU A 84 15.55 -15.09 5.03
CA GLU A 84 15.64 -15.36 6.47
C GLU A 84 14.26 -15.43 7.15
N GLN A 85 13.31 -14.60 6.70
CA GLN A 85 11.94 -14.58 7.22
C GLN A 85 11.02 -15.62 6.56
N GLY A 86 11.52 -16.37 5.59
CA GLY A 86 10.75 -17.37 4.85
C GLY A 86 9.71 -16.79 3.89
N MET A 87 9.88 -15.53 3.45
CA MET A 87 9.03 -14.90 2.46
C MET A 87 9.53 -15.23 1.05
N ALA A 88 8.77 -16.02 0.31
CA ALA A 88 8.99 -16.22 -1.13
C ALA A 88 8.39 -15.04 -1.92
N PHE A 89 9.07 -14.59 -2.96
CA PHE A 89 8.55 -13.54 -3.82
C PHE A 89 8.97 -13.72 -5.27
N GLN A 90 8.15 -13.18 -6.17
CA GLN A 90 8.49 -13.02 -7.58
C GLN A 90 8.19 -11.59 -8.02
N ILE A 91 9.01 -11.08 -8.96
CA ILE A 91 8.87 -9.71 -9.49
C ILE A 91 8.88 -9.81 -11.01
N HIS A 92 7.86 -9.25 -11.65
CA HIS A 92 7.71 -9.32 -13.10
C HIS A 92 7.04 -8.04 -13.65
N PRO A 93 7.25 -7.70 -14.94
CA PRO A 93 6.51 -6.61 -15.56
C PRO A 93 5.04 -6.99 -15.79
N VAL A 94 4.16 -5.99 -15.70
CA VAL A 94 2.73 -6.13 -16.02
C VAL A 94 2.27 -5.03 -16.97
N GLU A 95 1.27 -5.32 -17.79
CA GLU A 95 0.62 -4.35 -18.65
C GLU A 95 -0.68 -3.86 -18.01
N LEU A 96 -0.80 -2.55 -17.85
CA LEU A 96 -1.98 -1.90 -17.27
C LEU A 96 -2.52 -0.85 -18.23
N ARG A 97 -3.85 -0.73 -18.31
CA ARG A 97 -4.48 0.35 -19.05
C ARG A 97 -4.63 1.57 -18.14
N SER A 98 -4.14 2.74 -18.61
CA SER A 98 -4.34 4.04 -17.94
C SER A 98 -3.87 4.09 -16.48
N ALA A 99 -2.73 3.47 -16.15
CA ALA A 99 -2.13 3.53 -14.82
C ALA A 99 -0.98 4.54 -14.76
N HIS A 100 -0.66 5.01 -13.54
CA HIS A 100 0.51 5.85 -13.33
C HIS A 100 1.81 5.06 -13.64
N PRO A 101 2.84 5.66 -14.28
CA PRO A 101 4.07 4.93 -14.66
C PRO A 101 4.79 4.21 -13.51
N ASN A 102 4.65 4.71 -12.29
CA ASN A 102 5.26 4.13 -11.10
C ASN A 102 4.23 3.28 -10.31
N THR A 103 3.51 2.40 -10.98
CA THR A 103 2.50 1.53 -10.35
C THR A 103 3.08 0.16 -10.06
N ALA A 104 2.75 -0.37 -8.88
CA ALA A 104 2.93 -1.76 -8.50
C ALA A 104 1.58 -2.42 -8.24
N VAL A 105 1.45 -3.67 -8.65
CA VAL A 105 0.34 -4.58 -8.33
C VAL A 105 0.90 -5.68 -7.45
N LEU A 106 0.38 -5.80 -6.25
CA LEU A 106 0.86 -6.75 -5.25
C LEU A 106 -0.23 -7.78 -4.96
N THR A 107 0.10 -9.06 -5.04
CA THR A 107 -0.74 -10.13 -4.52
C THR A 107 0.04 -10.85 -3.43
N LEU A 108 -0.46 -10.75 -2.20
CA LEU A 108 0.23 -11.22 -0.99
C LEU A 108 -0.56 -12.36 -0.37
N THR A 109 0.14 -13.39 0.09
CA THR A 109 -0.45 -14.49 0.85
C THR A 109 0.13 -14.52 2.26
N GLY A 110 -0.73 -14.47 3.28
CA GLY A 110 -0.38 -14.61 4.69
C GLY A 110 -0.26 -16.06 5.12
N ARG A 111 0.20 -16.28 6.36
CA ARG A 111 0.46 -17.63 6.92
C ARG A 111 -0.78 -18.51 7.01
N GLU A 112 -1.93 -17.92 7.30
CA GLU A 112 -3.22 -18.62 7.40
C GLU A 112 -3.96 -18.70 6.05
N GLY A 113 -3.29 -18.40 4.93
CA GLY A 113 -3.87 -18.41 3.60
C GLY A 113 -4.69 -17.18 3.25
N ARG A 114 -4.71 -16.13 4.09
CA ARG A 114 -5.32 -14.85 3.74
C ARG A 114 -4.61 -14.28 2.51
N VAL A 115 -5.38 -13.88 1.51
CA VAL A 115 -4.86 -13.23 0.29
C VAL A 115 -5.26 -11.76 0.30
N LEU A 116 -4.35 -10.89 -0.06
CA LEU A 116 -4.57 -9.46 -0.30
C LEU A 116 -4.06 -9.10 -1.68
N SER A 117 -4.90 -8.48 -2.49
CA SER A 117 -4.48 -7.82 -3.74
C SER A 117 -4.51 -6.31 -3.57
N MET A 118 -3.44 -5.61 -3.94
CA MET A 118 -3.37 -4.15 -3.85
C MET A 118 -2.70 -3.56 -5.11
N LYS A 119 -3.33 -2.52 -5.67
CA LYS A 119 -2.74 -1.69 -6.72
C LYS A 119 -2.43 -0.32 -6.14
N ALA A 120 -1.17 0.12 -6.25
CA ALA A 120 -0.75 1.41 -5.75
C ALA A 120 0.31 2.04 -6.65
N ALA A 121 0.34 3.37 -6.66
CA ALA A 121 1.31 4.16 -7.41
C ALA A 121 2.15 5.05 -6.49
N SER A 122 3.43 5.21 -6.81
CA SER A 122 4.26 6.27 -6.24
C SER A 122 4.06 7.56 -7.03
N VAL A 123 3.53 8.59 -6.37
CA VAL A 123 3.13 9.86 -6.99
C VAL A 123 4.16 11.00 -6.78
N GLY A 124 5.37 10.66 -6.35
CA GLY A 124 6.47 11.60 -6.13
C GLY A 124 6.63 12.05 -4.69
N GLY A 125 7.85 12.48 -4.33
CA GLY A 125 8.18 12.93 -2.96
C GLY A 125 8.01 11.85 -1.89
N GLY A 126 8.13 10.57 -2.24
CA GLY A 126 7.87 9.45 -1.34
C GLY A 126 6.39 9.23 -1.02
N ARG A 127 5.47 9.99 -1.63
CA ARG A 127 4.02 9.81 -1.48
C ARG A 127 3.50 8.69 -2.36
N ILE A 128 2.47 8.00 -1.90
CA ILE A 128 1.82 6.93 -2.64
C ILE A 128 0.32 7.21 -2.78
N ARG A 129 -0.32 6.52 -3.72
CA ARG A 129 -1.76 6.47 -3.87
C ARG A 129 -2.18 5.03 -4.11
N VAL A 130 -2.92 4.46 -3.17
CA VAL A 130 -3.58 3.16 -3.35
C VAL A 130 -4.83 3.39 -4.17
N THR A 131 -5.01 2.64 -5.25
CA THR A 131 -6.11 2.81 -6.20
C THR A 131 -7.06 1.63 -6.25
N GLU A 132 -6.66 0.48 -5.69
CA GLU A 132 -7.48 -0.74 -5.67
C GLU A 132 -7.06 -1.66 -4.54
N ILE A 133 -8.02 -2.30 -3.87
CA ILE A 133 -7.80 -3.38 -2.89
C ILE A 133 -8.80 -4.49 -3.20
N ASP A 134 -8.31 -5.72 -3.38
CA ASP A 134 -9.11 -6.93 -3.64
C ASP A 134 -10.12 -6.74 -4.80
N GLY A 135 -9.68 -6.05 -5.87
CA GLY A 135 -10.50 -5.75 -7.04
C GLY A 135 -11.52 -4.61 -6.84
N VAL A 136 -11.61 -4.02 -5.64
CA VAL A 136 -12.47 -2.88 -5.36
C VAL A 136 -11.67 -1.58 -5.49
N PRO A 137 -12.16 -0.55 -6.20
CA PRO A 137 -11.52 0.76 -6.21
C PRO A 137 -11.28 1.29 -4.80
N ALA A 138 -10.19 2.03 -4.60
CA ALA A 138 -9.86 2.70 -3.35
C ALA A 138 -9.11 3.99 -3.67
N ASP A 139 -9.06 4.95 -2.73
CA ASP A 139 -8.29 6.18 -2.93
C ASP A 139 -7.76 6.70 -1.60
N PHE A 140 -6.49 6.41 -1.29
CA PHE A 140 -5.81 6.96 -0.11
C PHE A 140 -4.28 6.93 -0.27
N GLY A 141 -3.61 7.81 0.50
CA GLY A 141 -2.15 8.01 0.40
C GLY A 141 -1.33 7.35 1.51
N GLY A 142 -1.94 6.85 2.58
CA GLY A 142 -1.22 6.32 3.74
C GLY A 142 -0.47 7.39 4.58
N ASP A 143 -0.77 8.67 4.38
CA ASP A 143 -0.15 9.78 5.12
C ASP A 143 -0.88 10.11 6.44
N SER A 144 -2.09 9.61 6.61
CA SER A 144 -2.92 9.74 7.81
C SER A 144 -3.26 8.36 8.37
N ASN A 145 -3.69 8.35 9.64
CA ASN A 145 -4.24 7.14 10.25
C ASN A 145 -5.49 6.74 9.47
N THR A 146 -5.38 5.68 8.67
CA THR A 146 -6.43 5.22 7.77
C THR A 146 -6.95 3.87 8.20
N LEU A 147 -8.25 3.78 8.41
CA LEU A 147 -8.96 2.53 8.65
C LEU A 147 -9.60 2.07 7.34
N ILE A 148 -9.30 0.83 6.96
CA ILE A 148 -9.89 0.18 5.79
C ILE A 148 -10.82 -0.92 6.30
N ILE A 149 -12.08 -0.89 5.85
CA ILE A 149 -13.09 -1.86 6.22
C ILE A 149 -13.65 -2.49 4.96
N HIS A 150 -13.57 -3.81 4.88
CA HIS A 150 -14.26 -4.62 3.88
C HIS A 150 -15.59 -5.08 4.48
N ASN A 151 -16.68 -4.84 3.76
CA ASN A 151 -18.02 -5.27 4.18
C ASN A 151 -18.87 -5.66 2.97
N GLU A 152 -19.93 -6.39 3.21
CA GLU A 152 -21.02 -6.53 2.25
C GLU A 152 -21.79 -5.21 2.15
N ASP A 153 -22.18 -4.82 0.92
CA ASP A 153 -22.91 -3.56 0.67
C ASP A 153 -24.37 -3.70 1.08
N THR A 154 -24.59 -3.70 2.40
CA THR A 154 -25.93 -3.80 3.01
C THR A 154 -26.29 -2.54 3.78
N PRO A 155 -27.60 -2.19 3.87
CA PRO A 155 -28.05 -1.06 4.68
C PRO A 155 -27.64 -1.23 6.15
N GLY A 156 -27.15 -0.14 6.75
CA GLY A 156 -26.74 -0.13 8.17
C GLY A 156 -25.25 -0.24 8.43
N CYS A 157 -24.45 -0.82 7.54
CA CYS A 157 -22.99 -1.01 7.75
C CYS A 157 -22.25 0.30 8.08
N ILE A 158 -22.56 1.40 7.36
CA ILE A 158 -21.93 2.70 7.64
C ILE A 158 -22.32 3.19 9.04
N ALA A 159 -23.59 3.06 9.42
CA ALA A 159 -24.06 3.49 10.74
C ALA A 159 -23.37 2.71 11.87
N GLU A 160 -23.22 1.41 11.73
CA GLU A 160 -22.55 0.55 12.70
C GLU A 160 -21.08 0.96 12.88
N VAL A 161 -20.35 1.14 11.78
CA VAL A 161 -18.95 1.58 11.81
C VAL A 161 -18.81 2.95 12.48
N THR A 162 -19.59 3.94 12.06
CA THR A 162 -19.50 5.29 12.60
C THR A 162 -19.93 5.35 14.06
N MET A 163 -20.93 4.61 14.48
CA MET A 163 -21.33 4.49 15.89
C MET A 163 -20.22 3.84 16.73
N SER A 164 -19.58 2.79 16.24
CA SER A 164 -18.46 2.14 16.93
C SER A 164 -17.27 3.08 17.13
N LEU A 165 -16.96 3.93 16.15
CA LEU A 165 -15.92 4.95 16.26
C LEU A 165 -16.32 6.07 17.25
N ALA A 166 -17.56 6.53 17.18
CA ALA A 166 -18.08 7.57 18.08
C ALA A 166 -18.05 7.13 19.56
N GLN A 167 -18.42 5.88 19.86
CA GLN A 167 -18.35 5.31 21.22
C GLN A 167 -16.91 5.30 21.76
N ARG A 168 -15.91 5.16 20.88
CA ARG A 168 -14.48 5.22 21.22
C ARG A 168 -13.88 6.62 21.16
N ARG A 169 -14.70 7.65 20.95
CA ARG A 169 -14.29 9.05 20.79
C ARG A 169 -13.25 9.24 19.68
N ILE A 170 -13.36 8.45 18.62
CA ILE A 170 -12.51 8.58 17.43
C ILE A 170 -13.25 9.45 16.42
N ASN A 171 -12.61 10.54 15.99
CA ASN A 171 -13.18 11.44 15.00
C ASN A 171 -12.77 11.05 13.58
N ILE A 172 -13.68 11.24 12.61
CA ILE A 172 -13.47 10.93 11.20
C ILE A 172 -13.17 12.24 10.47
N ALA A 173 -11.98 12.32 9.85
CA ALA A 173 -11.59 13.45 9.01
C ALA A 173 -12.24 13.40 7.63
N SER A 174 -12.21 12.21 7.04
CA SER A 174 -12.84 11.94 5.76
C SER A 174 -13.28 10.48 5.70
N MET A 175 -14.33 10.22 4.94
CA MET A 175 -14.83 8.87 4.69
C MET A 175 -15.22 8.74 3.21
N GLN A 176 -14.80 7.64 2.61
CA GLN A 176 -15.18 7.25 1.25
C GLN A 176 -15.64 5.80 1.27
N VAL A 177 -16.64 5.49 0.45
CA VAL A 177 -17.15 4.12 0.30
C VAL A 177 -17.11 3.77 -1.18
N PHE A 178 -16.36 2.73 -1.49
CA PHE A 178 -16.22 2.21 -2.84
C PHE A 178 -16.94 0.88 -2.95
N ARG A 179 -17.58 0.63 -4.08
CA ARG A 179 -18.35 -0.59 -4.37
C ARG A 179 -17.85 -1.22 -5.65
N ALA A 180 -17.71 -2.53 -5.66
CA ALA A 180 -17.43 -3.29 -6.87
C ALA A 180 -18.71 -3.41 -7.73
N ALA A 181 -19.85 -3.71 -7.07
CA ALA A 181 -21.18 -3.82 -7.67
C ALA A 181 -22.24 -3.62 -6.58
N THR A 182 -23.49 -3.32 -6.98
CA THR A 182 -24.62 -3.21 -6.05
C THR A 182 -24.85 -4.54 -5.34
N GLY A 183 -24.89 -4.54 -4.00
CA GLY A 183 -25.08 -5.72 -3.18
C GLY A 183 -23.85 -6.65 -3.10
N GLY A 184 -22.71 -6.20 -3.61
CA GLY A 184 -21.45 -6.94 -3.56
C GLY A 184 -20.52 -6.52 -2.40
N CYS A 185 -19.23 -6.66 -2.60
CA CYS A 185 -18.22 -6.21 -1.64
C CYS A 185 -18.03 -4.69 -1.73
N ALA A 186 -17.97 -4.03 -0.58
CA ALA A 186 -17.64 -2.62 -0.44
C ALA A 186 -16.38 -2.44 0.39
N VAL A 187 -15.63 -1.38 0.09
CA VAL A 187 -14.46 -0.93 0.86
C VAL A 187 -14.74 0.47 1.39
N MET A 188 -14.72 0.62 2.71
CA MET A 188 -14.74 1.93 3.35
C MET A 188 -13.31 2.36 3.67
N VAL A 189 -12.96 3.57 3.29
CA VAL A 189 -11.69 4.22 3.58
C VAL A 189 -11.98 5.39 4.51
N LEU A 190 -11.53 5.31 5.76
CA LEU A 190 -11.75 6.34 6.75
C LEU A 190 -10.40 6.92 7.22
N SER A 191 -10.20 8.21 7.03
CA SER A 191 -9.09 8.92 7.67
C SER A 191 -9.52 9.36 9.07
N LEU A 192 -8.75 8.95 10.08
CA LEU A 192 -9.07 9.15 11.48
C LEU A 192 -8.22 10.28 12.08
N ILE A 193 -8.84 11.10 12.95
CA ILE A 193 -8.17 12.14 13.73
C ILE A 193 -8.45 11.88 15.20
N HIS A 194 -7.40 11.86 16.01
CA HIS A 194 -7.52 12.00 17.46
C HIS A 194 -7.53 13.49 17.81
N ILE A 195 -8.57 13.93 18.47
CA ILE A 195 -8.67 15.28 19.03
C ILE A 195 -8.09 15.27 20.44
#